data_61e5df3076b0d020a93bc1fda79da62c
#
_entry.id   61e5df3076b0d020a93bc1fda79da62c
#
_cell.length_a   1.000
_cell.length_b   1.000
_cell.length_c   1.000
_cell.angle_alpha   90.00
_cell.angle_beta   90.00
_cell.angle_gamma   90.00
#
_symmetry.space_group_name_H-M   'P 1'
#
loop_
_entity.id
_entity.type
_entity.pdbx_description
1 polymer ?
#
loop_
_entity_poly.entity_id
_entity_poly.type
_entity_poly.pdbx_seq_one_letter_code
_entity_poly.pdbx_strand_id
1 'polypeptide(L)'
;MKQDVIVIGGGIIGCAIAYSLQKRGKRVVLLEKNNLVGGASGSCDQGILLQSKAPGEHLLLGICSMKMYETLGRELGADLEFQQKGYMLLMESQAECDAMDGIIRQQRALGLPVERIEMDEALRRQPGISREAVVGATFCPWDSEVNPYKTTLAYADAAVRLGAEIRIHTPVTGLILQGGSLCGVRTPEGEIRADTVVLACGAWTPEIGAMAGLNIPIRPRKGQAYISEAVSPFIRCNLLNARYIVAKHHPELLSDDRSLAAKLGVGFCITQSAKGNVMFGASREFAGYENTNTPDGLREILSNAVRLMPGIRSLNIIRTMSGLRPYSPDSKPLIGFVRDVPGLFLAAGHEGDGVSLAPATGKMAADLILQGKTDVPAAASFNPNRFPLTGKAA
;
A
#
# COMPACT_ATOMS: atom_id res chain seq x y z
N MET A 1 -27.82 16.26 -10.13
CA MET A 1 -27.80 16.83 -8.74
C MET A 1 -26.35 17.05 -8.30
N LYS A 2 -26.08 18.08 -7.50
CA LYS A 2 -24.75 18.35 -6.95
C LYS A 2 -24.40 17.25 -5.95
N GLN A 3 -23.20 16.70 -6.04
CA GLN A 3 -22.63 15.75 -5.05
C GLN A 3 -22.04 16.51 -3.87
N ASP A 4 -21.89 15.86 -2.74
CA ASP A 4 -21.14 16.47 -1.61
C ASP A 4 -19.64 16.23 -1.80
N VAL A 5 -19.26 15.00 -2.23
CA VAL A 5 -17.86 14.62 -2.45
C VAL A 5 -17.69 13.83 -3.74
N ILE A 6 -16.69 14.20 -4.54
CA ILE A 6 -16.18 13.39 -5.65
C ILE A 6 -14.91 12.70 -5.17
N VAL A 7 -14.80 11.38 -5.35
CA VAL A 7 -13.56 10.61 -5.12
C VAL A 7 -13.02 10.17 -6.47
N ILE A 8 -11.78 10.54 -6.79
CA ILE A 8 -11.11 10.14 -8.03
C ILE A 8 -10.14 9.00 -7.72
N GLY A 9 -10.41 7.82 -8.31
CA GLY A 9 -9.61 6.60 -8.17
C GLY A 9 -10.33 5.47 -7.47
N GLY A 10 -10.52 4.34 -8.20
CA GLY A 10 -11.19 3.11 -7.77
C GLY A 10 -10.25 2.07 -7.14
N GLY A 11 -9.11 2.50 -6.58
CA GLY A 11 -8.27 1.66 -5.75
C GLY A 11 -8.81 1.53 -4.32
N ILE A 12 -8.13 0.73 -3.49
CA ILE A 12 -8.58 0.45 -2.12
C ILE A 12 -8.75 1.72 -1.26
N ILE A 13 -7.89 2.72 -1.45
CA ILE A 13 -7.97 3.99 -0.71
C ILE A 13 -9.23 4.77 -1.10
N GLY A 14 -9.49 4.92 -2.41
CA GLY A 14 -10.68 5.63 -2.87
C GLY A 14 -11.97 4.93 -2.47
N CYS A 15 -12.04 3.59 -2.58
CA CYS A 15 -13.19 2.79 -2.15
C CYS A 15 -13.42 2.88 -0.64
N ALA A 16 -12.36 2.83 0.18
CA ALA A 16 -12.46 2.97 1.64
C ALA A 16 -12.96 4.38 2.05
N ILE A 17 -12.50 5.43 1.35
CA ILE A 17 -12.96 6.80 1.58
C ILE A 17 -14.43 6.97 1.15
N ALA A 18 -14.80 6.48 -0.02
CA ALA A 18 -16.17 6.54 -0.53
C ALA A 18 -17.14 5.85 0.46
N TYR A 19 -16.79 4.65 0.92
CA TYR A 19 -17.55 3.94 1.94
C TYR A 19 -17.66 4.74 3.24
N SER A 20 -16.54 5.25 3.76
CA SER A 20 -16.50 5.94 5.04
C SER A 20 -17.30 7.25 5.04
N LEU A 21 -17.33 7.96 3.92
CA LEU A 21 -18.12 9.18 3.72
C LEU A 21 -19.61 8.85 3.54
N GLN A 22 -19.93 7.87 2.70
CA GLN A 22 -21.30 7.47 2.43
C GLN A 22 -21.98 6.92 3.70
N LYS A 23 -21.27 6.12 4.51
CA LYS A 23 -21.72 5.62 5.82
C LYS A 23 -22.11 6.75 6.78
N ARG A 24 -21.56 7.96 6.57
CA ARG A 24 -21.85 9.16 7.37
C ARG A 24 -22.82 10.13 6.67
N GLY A 25 -23.58 9.64 5.70
CA GLY A 25 -24.66 10.36 5.03
C GLY A 25 -24.23 11.38 3.98
N LYS A 26 -22.98 11.35 3.48
CA LYS A 26 -22.55 12.18 2.35
C LYS A 26 -22.91 11.53 1.03
N ARG A 27 -23.38 12.35 0.08
CA ARG A 27 -23.58 11.90 -1.31
C ARG A 27 -22.24 11.85 -2.03
N VAL A 28 -21.78 10.63 -2.31
CA VAL A 28 -20.47 10.38 -2.90
C VAL A 28 -20.61 9.83 -4.30
N VAL A 29 -19.83 10.39 -5.25
CA VAL A 29 -19.55 9.75 -6.52
C VAL A 29 -18.07 9.40 -6.59
N LEU A 30 -17.76 8.14 -6.91
CA LEU A 30 -16.41 7.66 -7.18
C LEU A 30 -16.23 7.51 -8.68
N LEU A 31 -15.15 8.10 -9.21
CA LEU A 31 -14.80 8.06 -10.64
C LEU A 31 -13.50 7.26 -10.83
N GLU A 32 -13.56 6.24 -11.67
CA GLU A 32 -12.40 5.42 -12.03
C GLU A 32 -12.24 5.38 -13.55
N LYS A 33 -11.04 5.64 -14.04
CA LYS A 33 -10.75 5.68 -15.49
C LYS A 33 -10.83 4.31 -16.17
N ASN A 34 -10.57 3.25 -15.41
CA ASN A 34 -10.55 1.86 -15.86
C ASN A 34 -11.56 1.02 -15.05
N ASN A 35 -11.17 -0.20 -14.69
CA ASN A 35 -11.89 -1.03 -13.73
C ASN A 35 -11.43 -0.74 -12.30
N LEU A 36 -12.30 -1.00 -11.32
CA LEU A 36 -11.89 -1.00 -9.91
C LEU A 36 -10.70 -1.95 -9.71
N VAL A 37 -9.88 -1.67 -8.71
CA VAL A 37 -8.66 -2.46 -8.38
C VAL A 37 -7.58 -2.41 -9.47
N GLY A 38 -7.74 -1.66 -10.55
CA GLY A 38 -6.86 -1.66 -11.72
C GLY A 38 -5.45 -1.08 -11.51
N GLY A 39 -5.18 -0.42 -10.39
CA GLY A 39 -3.86 0.15 -10.05
C GLY A 39 -3.03 -0.72 -9.12
N ALA A 40 -2.29 -0.08 -8.21
CA ALA A 40 -1.43 -0.75 -7.22
C ALA A 40 -2.19 -1.76 -6.34
N SER A 41 -3.46 -1.52 -6.07
CA SER A 41 -4.31 -2.42 -5.26
C SER A 41 -4.50 -3.80 -5.89
N GLY A 42 -4.48 -3.90 -7.21
CA GLY A 42 -4.57 -5.16 -7.95
C GLY A 42 -3.21 -5.76 -8.33
N SER A 43 -2.12 -5.12 -7.95
CA SER A 43 -0.75 -5.53 -8.29
C SER A 43 0.13 -5.56 -7.03
N CYS A 44 -0.39 -6.03 -5.92
CA CYS A 44 0.31 -6.12 -4.65
C CYS A 44 0.15 -7.52 -4.04
N ASP A 45 0.99 -7.80 -3.04
CA ASP A 45 0.83 -8.96 -2.18
C ASP A 45 -0.36 -8.78 -1.20
N GLN A 46 -0.60 -9.78 -0.38
CA GLN A 46 -1.72 -9.83 0.55
C GLN A 46 -1.37 -9.25 1.93
N GLY A 47 -0.13 -8.78 2.13
CA GLY A 47 0.41 -8.48 3.45
C GLY A 47 -0.16 -7.23 4.12
N ILE A 48 -0.57 -7.39 5.38
CA ILE A 48 -0.77 -6.30 6.34
C ILE A 48 0.40 -6.36 7.32
N LEU A 49 1.47 -5.66 6.96
CA LEU A 49 2.76 -5.74 7.63
C LEU A 49 2.99 -4.54 8.53
N LEU A 50 2.98 -4.74 9.85
CA LEU A 50 3.27 -3.71 10.84
C LEU A 50 4.77 -3.56 11.08
N GLN A 51 5.47 -4.69 11.22
CA GLN A 51 6.91 -4.68 11.46
C GLN A 51 7.75 -4.11 10.30
N SER A 52 7.16 -3.97 9.10
CA SER A 52 7.80 -3.30 7.97
C SER A 52 7.73 -1.78 8.02
N LYS A 53 6.94 -1.21 8.95
CA LYS A 53 6.73 0.22 9.04
C LYS A 53 7.77 0.89 9.92
N ALA A 54 8.16 2.11 9.53
CA ALA A 54 9.02 2.93 10.36
C ALA A 54 8.42 3.09 11.76
N PRO A 55 9.22 2.96 12.84
CA PRO A 55 8.78 3.33 14.17
C PRO A 55 8.32 4.79 14.20
N GLY A 56 7.25 5.07 14.93
CA GLY A 56 6.63 6.39 14.99
C GLY A 56 5.27 6.44 14.30
N GLU A 57 4.97 7.56 13.64
CA GLU A 57 3.62 7.88 13.15
C GLU A 57 3.09 6.85 12.14
N HIS A 58 3.97 6.35 11.27
CA HIS A 58 3.58 5.37 10.26
C HIS A 58 3.16 4.04 10.89
N LEU A 59 3.89 3.58 11.91
CA LEU A 59 3.52 2.37 12.65
C LEU A 59 2.22 2.58 13.45
N LEU A 60 2.03 3.74 14.09
CA LEU A 60 0.81 4.04 14.84
C LEU A 60 -0.43 4.04 13.93
N LEU A 61 -0.33 4.60 12.72
CA LEU A 61 -1.39 4.51 11.71
C LEU A 61 -1.66 3.05 11.31
N GLY A 62 -0.58 2.26 11.11
CA GLY A 62 -0.68 0.83 10.79
C GLY A 62 -1.38 0.02 11.88
N ILE A 63 -1.02 0.22 13.14
CA ILE A 63 -1.66 -0.46 14.29
C ILE A 63 -3.14 -0.09 14.38
N CYS A 64 -3.48 1.20 14.21
CA CYS A 64 -4.87 1.64 14.17
C CYS A 64 -5.65 0.94 13.05
N SER A 65 -5.08 0.88 11.87
CA SER A 65 -5.68 0.26 10.69
C SER A 65 -5.87 -1.26 10.86
N MET A 66 -4.86 -1.95 11.39
CA MET A 66 -4.92 -3.39 11.64
C MET A 66 -6.05 -3.77 12.60
N LYS A 67 -6.22 -3.03 13.70
CA LYS A 67 -7.34 -3.24 14.63
C LYS A 67 -8.71 -3.10 13.95
N MET A 68 -8.82 -2.22 12.96
CA MET A 68 -10.06 -2.09 12.18
C MET A 68 -10.29 -3.31 11.27
N TYR A 69 -9.22 -3.93 10.74
CA TYR A 69 -9.34 -5.15 9.92
C TYR A 69 -9.99 -6.32 10.67
N GLU A 70 -9.79 -6.45 11.99
CA GLU A 70 -10.37 -7.52 12.80
C GLU A 70 -11.91 -7.61 12.70
N THR A 71 -12.57 -6.49 12.45
CA THR A 71 -14.03 -6.41 12.33
C THR A 71 -14.52 -6.03 10.94
N LEU A 72 -13.61 -5.63 10.05
CA LEU A 72 -13.94 -5.04 8.75
C LEU A 72 -14.80 -5.96 7.87
N GLY A 73 -14.47 -7.25 7.81
CA GLY A 73 -15.25 -8.20 7.02
C GLY A 73 -16.72 -8.26 7.45
N ARG A 74 -16.97 -8.24 8.76
CA ARG A 74 -18.33 -8.18 9.32
C ARG A 74 -18.99 -6.85 8.99
N GLU A 75 -18.25 -5.75 9.12
CA GLU A 75 -18.76 -4.40 8.83
C GLU A 75 -19.15 -4.24 7.37
N LEU A 76 -18.34 -4.76 6.45
CA LEU A 76 -18.59 -4.71 5.01
C LEU A 76 -19.54 -5.82 4.52
N GLY A 77 -19.87 -6.81 5.37
CA GLY A 77 -20.70 -7.96 5.00
C GLY A 77 -20.03 -8.86 3.94
N ALA A 78 -18.72 -9.04 4.01
CA ALA A 78 -17.95 -9.77 3.01
C ALA A 78 -16.79 -10.57 3.63
N ASP A 79 -16.47 -11.72 3.02
CA ASP A 79 -15.26 -12.47 3.34
C ASP A 79 -14.06 -11.82 2.65
N LEU A 80 -13.19 -11.21 3.44
CA LEU A 80 -11.96 -10.56 2.98
C LEU A 80 -10.77 -11.50 2.90
N GLU A 81 -10.93 -12.77 3.26
CA GLU A 81 -9.84 -13.74 3.47
C GLU A 81 -8.81 -13.23 4.50
N PHE A 82 -9.27 -12.45 5.49
CA PHE A 82 -8.40 -11.91 6.54
C PHE A 82 -7.89 -13.03 7.44
N GLN A 83 -6.56 -13.14 7.56
CA GLN A 83 -5.90 -14.11 8.43
C GLN A 83 -4.73 -13.48 9.16
N GLN A 84 -4.68 -13.69 10.47
CA GLN A 84 -3.59 -13.23 11.33
C GLN A 84 -2.66 -14.41 11.63
N LYS A 85 -1.76 -14.71 10.67
CA LYS A 85 -0.79 -15.81 10.75
C LYS A 85 0.57 -15.38 11.31
N GLY A 86 0.78 -14.08 11.44
CA GLY A 86 2.09 -13.50 11.64
C GLY A 86 2.96 -13.50 10.38
N TYR A 87 4.01 -12.71 10.42
CA TYR A 87 5.05 -12.66 9.39
C TYR A 87 6.42 -12.76 10.03
N MET A 88 7.38 -13.28 9.26
CA MET A 88 8.81 -13.22 9.58
C MET A 88 9.55 -12.31 8.60
N LEU A 89 10.45 -11.49 9.11
CA LEU A 89 11.47 -10.82 8.31
C LEU A 89 12.77 -11.63 8.42
N LEU A 90 13.25 -12.13 7.29
CA LEU A 90 14.49 -12.91 7.22
C LEU A 90 15.70 -11.98 7.17
N MET A 91 16.69 -12.19 7.99
CA MET A 91 17.96 -11.46 8.06
C MET A 91 19.08 -12.30 7.46
N GLU A 92 19.85 -11.71 6.55
CA GLU A 92 20.83 -12.38 5.72
C GLU A 92 22.27 -12.14 6.20
N SER A 93 22.46 -11.22 7.15
CA SER A 93 23.77 -10.90 7.74
C SER A 93 23.67 -10.45 9.19
N GLN A 94 24.79 -10.49 9.91
CA GLN A 94 24.85 -9.96 11.28
C GLN A 94 24.56 -8.45 11.31
N ALA A 95 25.02 -7.69 10.32
CA ALA A 95 24.74 -6.26 10.24
C ALA A 95 23.21 -5.97 10.11
N GLU A 96 22.49 -6.80 9.35
CA GLU A 96 21.02 -6.70 9.30
C GLU A 96 20.39 -7.05 10.66
N CYS A 97 20.90 -8.05 11.37
CA CYS A 97 20.43 -8.39 12.72
C CYS A 97 20.59 -7.22 13.68
N ASP A 98 21.77 -6.60 13.70
CA ASP A 98 22.09 -5.49 14.61
C ASP A 98 21.21 -4.26 14.32
N ALA A 99 20.99 -3.96 13.04
CA ALA A 99 20.07 -2.89 12.62
C ALA A 99 18.62 -3.19 13.03
N MET A 100 18.15 -4.42 12.81
CA MET A 100 16.79 -4.82 13.17
C MET A 100 16.56 -4.83 14.68
N ASP A 101 17.55 -5.15 15.52
CA ASP A 101 17.43 -5.08 16.98
C ASP A 101 17.13 -3.65 17.46
N GLY A 102 17.69 -2.63 16.80
CA GLY A 102 17.38 -1.23 17.05
C GLY A 102 15.92 -0.88 16.71
N ILE A 103 15.47 -1.32 15.54
CA ILE A 103 14.12 -1.12 15.04
C ILE A 103 13.09 -1.83 15.92
N ILE A 104 13.33 -3.10 16.26
CA ILE A 104 12.47 -3.90 17.15
C ILE A 104 12.26 -3.22 18.50
N ARG A 105 13.33 -2.71 19.13
CA ARG A 105 13.19 -1.99 20.41
C ARG A 105 12.25 -0.80 20.31
N GLN A 106 12.36 -0.01 19.24
CA GLN A 106 11.49 1.14 19.02
C GLN A 106 10.05 0.72 18.73
N GLN A 107 9.84 -0.32 17.92
CA GLN A 107 8.52 -0.83 17.60
C GLN A 107 7.82 -1.40 18.83
N ARG A 108 8.56 -2.14 19.69
CA ARG A 108 8.03 -2.66 20.98
C ARG A 108 7.65 -1.54 21.94
N ALA A 109 8.41 -0.45 21.98
CA ALA A 109 8.07 0.73 22.79
C ALA A 109 6.74 1.39 22.35
N LEU A 110 6.34 1.19 21.08
CA LEU A 110 5.05 1.62 20.53
C LEU A 110 3.94 0.55 20.67
N GLY A 111 4.22 -0.57 21.34
CA GLY A 111 3.25 -1.63 21.63
C GLY A 111 3.15 -2.73 20.57
N LEU A 112 4.02 -2.77 19.56
CA LEU A 112 4.03 -3.86 18.60
C LEU A 112 4.69 -5.10 19.21
N PRO A 113 4.05 -6.30 19.24
CA PRO A 113 4.61 -7.53 19.79
C PRO A 113 5.55 -8.22 18.78
N VAL A 114 6.57 -7.50 18.33
CA VAL A 114 7.61 -8.04 17.43
C VAL A 114 8.78 -8.55 18.24
N GLU A 115 9.34 -9.67 17.84
CA GLU A 115 10.49 -10.30 18.48
C GLU A 115 11.52 -10.79 17.47
N ARG A 116 12.80 -10.82 17.87
CA ARG A 116 13.83 -11.57 17.17
C ARG A 116 13.69 -13.03 17.54
N ILE A 117 13.83 -13.92 16.57
CA ILE A 117 13.81 -15.36 16.75
C ILE A 117 15.04 -16.00 16.10
N GLU A 118 15.51 -17.08 16.71
CA GLU A 118 16.64 -17.86 16.19
C GLU A 118 16.20 -18.75 15.02
N MET A 119 17.18 -19.19 14.22
CA MET A 119 16.93 -19.99 13.01
C MET A 119 16.15 -21.28 13.28
N ASP A 120 16.35 -21.94 14.40
CA ASP A 120 15.61 -23.17 14.72
C ASP A 120 14.13 -22.89 14.93
N GLU A 121 13.77 -21.78 15.57
CA GLU A 121 12.38 -21.34 15.68
C GLU A 121 11.81 -20.90 14.34
N ALA A 122 12.57 -20.15 13.54
CA ALA A 122 12.16 -19.73 12.21
C ALA A 122 11.83 -20.94 11.32
N LEU A 123 12.64 -21.98 11.35
CA LEU A 123 12.43 -23.24 10.61
C LEU A 123 11.27 -24.08 11.15
N ARG A 124 10.99 -24.04 12.46
CA ARG A 124 9.77 -24.68 13.01
C ARG A 124 8.51 -23.99 12.50
N ARG A 125 8.51 -22.64 12.43
CA ARG A 125 7.37 -21.85 11.96
C ARG A 125 7.20 -21.98 10.45
N GLN A 126 8.32 -21.89 9.71
CA GLN A 126 8.32 -22.00 8.23
C GLN A 126 9.47 -22.92 7.79
N PRO A 127 9.20 -24.20 7.55
CA PRO A 127 10.16 -25.09 6.92
C PRO A 127 10.57 -24.64 5.52
N GLY A 128 11.79 -24.99 5.11
CA GLY A 128 12.27 -24.72 3.75
C GLY A 128 13.00 -23.39 3.58
N ILE A 129 13.16 -22.60 4.63
CA ILE A 129 14.09 -21.45 4.64
C ILE A 129 15.53 -21.96 4.58
N SER A 130 16.37 -21.34 3.75
CA SER A 130 17.78 -21.71 3.61
C SER A 130 18.61 -21.27 4.82
N ARG A 131 19.21 -22.23 5.54
CA ARG A 131 20.17 -21.94 6.62
C ARG A 131 21.48 -21.31 6.12
N GLU A 132 21.80 -21.48 4.85
CA GLU A 132 23.01 -20.90 4.25
C GLU A 132 22.83 -19.43 3.93
N ALA A 133 21.60 -19.03 3.64
CA ALA A 133 21.28 -17.67 3.20
C ALA A 133 20.70 -16.78 4.30
N VAL A 134 20.23 -17.35 5.41
CA VAL A 134 19.51 -16.65 6.49
C VAL A 134 20.18 -16.95 7.82
N VAL A 135 20.51 -15.91 8.58
CA VAL A 135 21.21 -16.02 9.89
C VAL A 135 20.27 -15.80 11.08
N GLY A 136 19.07 -15.30 10.86
CA GLY A 136 18.07 -15.06 11.89
C GLY A 136 16.79 -14.49 11.29
N ALA A 137 15.76 -14.33 12.11
CA ALA A 137 14.51 -13.73 11.68
C ALA A 137 13.90 -12.87 12.79
N THR A 138 12.95 -12.00 12.40
CA THR A 138 12.00 -11.42 13.34
C THR A 138 10.64 -12.08 13.16
N PHE A 139 9.78 -12.01 14.15
CA PHE A 139 8.40 -12.46 14.06
C PHE A 139 7.46 -11.45 14.71
N CYS A 140 6.38 -11.11 14.03
CA CYS A 140 5.31 -10.29 14.55
C CYS A 140 3.97 -11.05 14.43
N PRO A 141 3.33 -11.46 15.53
CA PRO A 141 2.08 -12.20 15.49
C PRO A 141 0.88 -11.35 15.03
N TRP A 142 0.99 -10.01 15.07
CA TRP A 142 -0.07 -9.12 14.61
C TRP A 142 -0.05 -8.89 13.10
N ASP A 143 1.04 -9.20 12.44
CA ASP A 143 1.09 -9.13 10.99
C ASP A 143 0.12 -10.14 10.39
N SER A 144 -0.59 -9.71 9.36
CA SER A 144 -1.77 -10.38 8.85
C SER A 144 -1.75 -10.39 7.32
N GLU A 145 -2.71 -11.06 6.74
CA GLU A 145 -2.96 -11.01 5.30
C GLU A 145 -4.44 -10.79 5.00
N VAL A 146 -4.72 -10.26 3.83
CA VAL A 146 -6.07 -10.03 3.32
C VAL A 146 -6.04 -10.14 1.80
N ASN A 147 -7.15 -10.52 1.19
CA ASN A 147 -7.26 -10.48 -0.26
C ASN A 147 -7.52 -9.04 -0.74
N PRO A 148 -6.57 -8.38 -1.43
CA PRO A 148 -6.71 -6.97 -1.81
C PRO A 148 -7.88 -6.72 -2.78
N TYR A 149 -8.14 -7.66 -3.70
CA TYR A 149 -9.26 -7.58 -4.63
C TYR A 149 -10.60 -7.63 -3.89
N LYS A 150 -10.78 -8.68 -3.06
CA LYS A 150 -12.00 -8.84 -2.26
C LYS A 150 -12.24 -7.64 -1.35
N THR A 151 -11.20 -7.16 -0.70
CA THR A 151 -11.30 -6.02 0.23
C THR A 151 -11.69 -4.74 -0.51
N THR A 152 -11.07 -4.45 -1.66
CA THR A 152 -11.40 -3.25 -2.43
C THR A 152 -12.83 -3.31 -2.96
N LEU A 153 -13.24 -4.45 -3.51
CA LEU A 153 -14.60 -4.64 -4.01
C LEU A 153 -15.63 -4.62 -2.88
N ALA A 154 -15.32 -5.21 -1.72
CA ALA A 154 -16.22 -5.16 -0.54
C ALA A 154 -16.47 -3.72 -0.05
N TYR A 155 -15.44 -2.86 -0.06
CA TYR A 155 -15.62 -1.43 0.20
C TYR A 155 -16.52 -0.77 -0.83
N ALA A 156 -16.28 -1.03 -2.12
CA ALA A 156 -17.08 -0.47 -3.22
C ALA A 156 -18.55 -0.90 -3.12
N ASP A 157 -18.80 -2.20 -2.96
CA ASP A 157 -20.14 -2.76 -2.83
C ASP A 157 -20.86 -2.22 -1.59
N ALA A 158 -20.17 -2.10 -0.46
CA ALA A 158 -20.73 -1.52 0.75
C ALA A 158 -21.08 -0.04 0.56
N ALA A 159 -20.23 0.73 -0.14
CA ALA A 159 -20.53 2.13 -0.48
C ALA A 159 -21.78 2.23 -1.37
N VAL A 160 -21.89 1.39 -2.41
CA VAL A 160 -23.07 1.34 -3.31
C VAL A 160 -24.34 0.95 -2.55
N ARG A 161 -24.28 -0.06 -1.68
CA ARG A 161 -25.43 -0.43 -0.84
C ARG A 161 -25.91 0.71 0.06
N LEU A 162 -25.03 1.63 0.43
CA LEU A 162 -25.36 2.83 1.20
C LEU A 162 -25.78 4.02 0.32
N GLY A 163 -25.77 3.87 -1.03
CA GLY A 163 -26.22 4.88 -1.99
C GLY A 163 -25.11 5.67 -2.68
N ALA A 164 -23.85 5.28 -2.55
CA ALA A 164 -22.78 5.90 -3.34
C ALA A 164 -22.91 5.53 -4.82
N GLU A 165 -22.57 6.47 -5.70
CA GLU A 165 -22.47 6.24 -7.14
C GLU A 165 -21.02 5.88 -7.48
N ILE A 166 -20.81 4.79 -8.21
CA ILE A 166 -19.50 4.41 -8.74
C ILE A 166 -19.56 4.37 -10.26
N ARG A 167 -18.71 5.19 -10.91
CA ARG A 167 -18.57 5.25 -12.37
C ARG A 167 -17.18 4.75 -12.75
N ILE A 168 -17.13 3.57 -13.34
CA ILE A 168 -15.93 3.03 -14.00
C ILE A 168 -15.86 3.55 -15.44
N HIS A 169 -14.69 3.40 -16.08
CA HIS A 169 -14.42 3.90 -17.42
C HIS A 169 -14.74 5.39 -17.60
N THR A 170 -14.65 6.16 -16.50
CA THR A 170 -14.96 7.59 -16.47
C THR A 170 -13.71 8.38 -16.07
N PRO A 171 -12.80 8.66 -17.03
CA PRO A 171 -11.59 9.42 -16.75
C PRO A 171 -11.92 10.88 -16.42
N VAL A 172 -11.27 11.41 -15.38
CA VAL A 172 -11.30 12.86 -15.12
C VAL A 172 -10.31 13.53 -16.07
N THR A 173 -10.81 14.45 -16.88
CA THR A 173 -10.05 15.19 -17.91
C THR A 173 -9.75 16.62 -17.51
N GLY A 174 -10.29 17.11 -16.40
CA GLY A 174 -10.04 18.44 -15.88
C GLY A 174 -10.60 18.65 -14.49
N LEU A 175 -10.03 19.60 -13.77
CA LEU A 175 -10.55 20.10 -12.50
C LEU A 175 -11.24 21.46 -12.74
N ILE A 176 -12.37 21.69 -12.06
CA ILE A 176 -13.16 22.91 -12.23
C ILE A 176 -12.90 23.82 -11.04
N LEU A 177 -12.18 24.92 -11.29
CA LEU A 177 -11.88 25.95 -10.31
C LEU A 177 -12.80 27.16 -10.51
N GLN A 178 -13.35 27.69 -9.44
CA GLN A 178 -14.14 28.91 -9.43
C GLN A 178 -13.72 29.78 -8.25
N GLY A 179 -13.25 31.00 -8.51
CA GLY A 179 -12.75 31.88 -7.47
C GLY A 179 -11.56 31.29 -6.70
N GLY A 180 -10.72 30.47 -7.33
CA GLY A 180 -9.58 29.78 -6.70
C GLY A 180 -9.94 28.50 -5.92
N SER A 181 -11.23 28.20 -5.74
CA SER A 181 -11.70 26.99 -5.05
C SER A 181 -12.09 25.90 -6.05
N LEU A 182 -11.76 24.66 -5.74
CA LEU A 182 -12.18 23.50 -6.51
C LEU A 182 -13.66 23.21 -6.25
N CYS A 183 -14.46 23.10 -7.31
CA CYS A 183 -15.91 22.93 -7.21
C CYS A 183 -16.46 21.81 -8.12
N GLY A 184 -15.58 20.96 -8.67
CA GLY A 184 -15.99 19.83 -9.50
C GLY A 184 -14.92 19.34 -10.46
N VAL A 185 -15.32 18.44 -11.33
CA VAL A 185 -14.45 17.81 -12.34
C VAL A 185 -15.10 17.78 -13.70
N ARG A 186 -14.31 17.69 -14.76
CA ARG A 186 -14.73 17.39 -16.13
C ARG A 186 -14.45 15.94 -16.45
N THR A 187 -15.40 15.33 -17.15
CA THR A 187 -15.30 13.98 -17.72
C THR A 187 -15.75 14.03 -19.18
N PRO A 188 -15.52 13.00 -19.99
CA PRO A 188 -16.08 12.93 -21.35
C PRO A 188 -17.62 13.02 -21.40
N GLU A 189 -18.29 12.64 -20.31
CA GLU A 189 -19.76 12.66 -20.18
C GLU A 189 -20.29 14.01 -19.68
N GLY A 190 -19.43 14.97 -19.34
CA GLY A 190 -19.79 16.28 -18.86
C GLY A 190 -19.17 16.67 -17.51
N GLU A 191 -19.68 17.75 -16.93
CA GLU A 191 -19.22 18.27 -15.65
C GLU A 191 -19.97 17.65 -14.48
N ILE A 192 -19.23 17.33 -13.42
CA ILE A 192 -19.78 16.89 -12.13
C ILE A 192 -19.33 17.90 -11.07
N ARG A 193 -20.30 18.45 -10.33
CA ARG A 193 -20.04 19.46 -9.29
C ARG A 193 -20.10 18.84 -7.89
N ALA A 194 -19.16 19.26 -7.02
CA ALA A 194 -19.12 18.87 -5.62
C ALA A 194 -18.43 19.94 -4.78
N ASP A 195 -18.65 19.88 -3.46
CA ASP A 195 -18.00 20.79 -2.51
C ASP A 195 -16.56 20.35 -2.19
N THR A 196 -16.29 19.05 -2.31
CA THR A 196 -14.96 18.47 -2.07
C THR A 196 -14.63 17.46 -3.17
N VAL A 197 -13.38 17.52 -3.65
CA VAL A 197 -12.81 16.53 -4.56
C VAL A 197 -11.61 15.86 -3.90
N VAL A 198 -11.65 14.53 -3.78
CA VAL A 198 -10.60 13.72 -3.19
C VAL A 198 -9.75 13.09 -4.29
N LEU A 199 -8.45 13.34 -4.30
CA LEU A 199 -7.51 12.64 -5.17
C LEU A 199 -6.98 11.38 -4.48
N ALA A 200 -7.49 10.21 -4.88
CA ALA A 200 -7.06 8.88 -4.46
C ALA A 200 -6.47 8.08 -5.63
N CYS A 201 -5.80 8.78 -6.56
CA CYS A 201 -5.36 8.27 -7.86
C CYS A 201 -4.03 7.49 -7.82
N GLY A 202 -3.55 7.11 -6.63
CA GLY A 202 -2.29 6.37 -6.47
C GLY A 202 -1.11 7.09 -7.15
N ALA A 203 -0.38 6.38 -8.01
CA ALA A 203 0.77 6.93 -8.73
C ALA A 203 0.41 8.04 -9.73
N TRP A 204 -0.84 8.14 -10.16
CA TRP A 204 -1.32 9.17 -11.09
C TRP A 204 -1.83 10.45 -10.39
N THR A 205 -1.72 10.52 -9.07
CA THR A 205 -2.12 11.72 -8.31
C THR A 205 -1.42 13.01 -8.78
N PRO A 206 -0.12 13.01 -9.14
CA PRO A 206 0.54 14.21 -9.68
C PRO A 206 -0.07 14.72 -10.99
N GLU A 207 -0.46 13.82 -11.90
CA GLU A 207 -1.07 14.19 -13.19
C GLU A 207 -2.39 14.92 -13.00
N ILE A 208 -3.23 14.41 -12.08
CA ILE A 208 -4.52 15.07 -11.77
C ILE A 208 -4.28 16.36 -10.98
N GLY A 209 -3.32 16.37 -10.05
CA GLY A 209 -2.97 17.57 -9.29
C GLY A 209 -2.44 18.71 -10.17
N ALA A 210 -1.70 18.38 -11.23
CA ALA A 210 -1.18 19.35 -12.19
C ALA A 210 -2.29 20.11 -12.91
N MET A 211 -3.48 19.54 -13.05
CA MET A 211 -4.65 20.22 -13.62
C MET A 211 -5.13 21.41 -12.74
N ALA A 212 -4.72 21.45 -11.46
CA ALA A 212 -4.94 22.56 -10.53
C ALA A 212 -3.64 23.36 -10.26
N GLY A 213 -2.58 23.18 -11.05
CA GLY A 213 -1.30 23.87 -10.88
C GLY A 213 -0.46 23.34 -9.70
N LEU A 214 -0.75 22.14 -9.20
CA LEU A 214 -0.02 21.54 -8.07
C LEU A 214 1.13 20.66 -8.56
N ASN A 215 2.24 20.70 -7.82
CA ASN A 215 3.36 19.78 -7.95
C ASN A 215 3.36 18.81 -6.76
N ILE A 216 2.61 17.71 -6.88
CA ILE A 216 2.48 16.72 -5.81
C ILE A 216 3.69 15.78 -5.87
N PRO A 217 4.49 15.64 -4.79
CA PRO A 217 5.77 14.92 -4.82
C PRO A 217 5.58 13.39 -4.72
N ILE A 218 4.70 12.83 -5.50
CA ILE A 218 4.51 11.39 -5.62
C ILE A 218 5.17 10.91 -6.91
N ARG A 219 5.91 9.80 -6.84
CA ARG A 219 6.55 9.18 -8.00
C ARG A 219 6.11 7.74 -8.13
N PRO A 220 5.84 7.25 -9.35
CA PRO A 220 5.59 5.83 -9.56
C PRO A 220 6.85 5.02 -9.26
N ARG A 221 6.74 3.98 -8.44
CA ARG A 221 7.81 3.03 -8.14
C ARG A 221 7.35 1.62 -8.52
N LYS A 222 7.87 1.12 -9.64
CA LYS A 222 7.51 -0.18 -10.21
C LYS A 222 7.96 -1.32 -9.30
N GLY A 223 7.12 -2.34 -9.17
CA GLY A 223 7.45 -3.62 -8.57
C GLY A 223 6.98 -4.74 -9.46
N GLN A 224 7.77 -5.81 -9.55
CA GLN A 224 7.49 -7.00 -10.33
C GLN A 224 7.39 -8.21 -9.41
N ALA A 225 6.53 -9.18 -9.73
CA ALA A 225 6.34 -10.38 -8.92
C ALA A 225 5.88 -11.57 -9.77
N TYR A 226 5.97 -12.76 -9.18
CA TYR A 226 5.52 -14.03 -9.75
C TYR A 226 4.27 -14.54 -9.06
N ILE A 227 3.44 -15.25 -9.81
CA ILE A 227 2.30 -16.03 -9.31
C ILE A 227 2.45 -17.46 -9.84
N SER A 228 2.45 -18.43 -8.93
CA SER A 228 2.51 -19.85 -9.26
C SER A 228 1.14 -20.44 -9.53
N GLU A 229 1.13 -21.65 -10.06
CA GLU A 229 -0.01 -22.55 -9.98
C GLU A 229 -0.48 -22.74 -8.52
N ALA A 230 -1.69 -23.25 -8.33
CA ALA A 230 -2.18 -23.63 -7.02
C ALA A 230 -1.49 -24.93 -6.58
N VAL A 231 -0.88 -24.89 -5.39
CA VAL A 231 -0.21 -26.06 -4.78
C VAL A 231 -0.73 -26.28 -3.36
N SER A 232 -0.48 -27.47 -2.82
CA SER A 232 -0.79 -27.76 -1.42
C SER A 232 -0.16 -26.71 -0.49
N PRO A 233 -0.82 -26.33 0.62
CA PRO A 233 -0.30 -25.33 1.54
C PRO A 233 1.09 -25.72 2.08
N PHE A 234 2.11 -24.91 1.78
CA PHE A 234 3.46 -25.08 2.31
C PHE A 234 4.03 -23.80 2.92
N ILE A 235 3.38 -22.66 2.69
CA ILE A 235 3.70 -21.39 3.38
C ILE A 235 2.86 -21.31 4.65
N ARG A 236 3.46 -21.65 5.78
CA ARG A 236 2.82 -21.63 7.11
C ARG A 236 2.86 -20.24 7.74
N CYS A 237 3.95 -19.52 7.48
CA CYS A 237 4.18 -18.16 7.91
C CYS A 237 4.67 -17.36 6.71
N ASN A 238 4.04 -16.23 6.43
CA ASN A 238 4.46 -15.37 5.33
C ASN A 238 5.84 -14.76 5.63
N LEU A 239 6.64 -14.54 4.59
CA LEU A 239 8.01 -14.08 4.72
C LEU A 239 8.24 -12.77 3.95
N LEU A 240 9.11 -11.94 4.49
CA LEU A 240 9.74 -10.80 3.85
C LEU A 240 11.22 -10.82 4.19
N ASN A 241 12.13 -10.26 3.41
CA ASN A 241 13.50 -10.07 3.87
C ASN A 241 13.68 -8.72 4.59
N ALA A 242 14.50 -8.72 5.64
CA ALA A 242 14.80 -7.52 6.42
C ALA A 242 15.55 -6.47 5.62
N ARG A 243 16.29 -6.87 4.58
CA ARG A 243 17.04 -5.98 3.68
C ARG A 243 16.19 -4.81 3.18
N TYR A 244 14.89 -5.03 2.96
CA TYR A 244 13.96 -3.97 2.58
C TYR A 244 13.84 -2.86 3.63
N ILE A 245 13.76 -3.26 4.90
CA ILE A 245 13.62 -2.36 6.03
C ILE A 245 14.95 -1.65 6.29
N VAL A 246 16.04 -2.42 6.25
CA VAL A 246 17.40 -1.90 6.39
C VAL A 246 17.70 -0.89 5.28
N ALA A 247 17.36 -1.17 4.02
CA ALA A 247 17.52 -0.22 2.92
C ALA A 247 16.79 1.11 3.13
N LYS A 248 15.70 1.09 3.88
CA LYS A 248 14.89 2.28 4.17
C LYS A 248 15.45 3.10 5.36
N HIS A 249 15.99 2.44 6.38
CA HIS A 249 16.40 3.05 7.65
C HIS A 249 17.92 3.16 7.81
N HIS A 250 18.67 2.28 7.15
CA HIS A 250 20.12 2.16 7.20
C HIS A 250 20.69 1.95 5.80
N PRO A 251 20.45 2.90 4.84
CA PRO A 251 20.89 2.76 3.45
C PRO A 251 22.43 2.64 3.32
N GLU A 252 23.18 3.16 4.29
CA GLU A 252 24.64 3.04 4.38
C GLU A 252 25.11 1.59 4.41
N LEU A 253 24.37 0.67 5.00
CA LEU A 253 24.74 -0.76 5.08
C LEU A 253 24.66 -1.48 3.71
N LEU A 254 24.01 -0.84 2.72
CA LEU A 254 23.83 -1.40 1.39
C LEU A 254 24.48 -0.56 0.28
N SER A 255 25.20 0.51 0.64
CA SER A 255 25.77 1.50 -0.29
C SER A 255 26.78 0.90 -1.28
N ASP A 256 27.48 -0.16 -0.89
CA ASP A 256 28.55 -0.79 -1.69
C ASP A 256 28.04 -1.89 -2.64
N ASP A 257 26.77 -2.30 -2.51
CA ASP A 257 26.19 -3.31 -3.38
C ASP A 257 25.86 -2.74 -4.77
N ARG A 258 26.71 -3.04 -5.74
CA ARG A 258 26.60 -2.63 -7.15
C ARG A 258 25.91 -3.65 -8.04
N SER A 259 25.40 -4.74 -7.49
CA SER A 259 24.72 -5.81 -8.23
C SER A 259 23.48 -5.30 -8.99
N LEU A 260 23.07 -6.04 -9.99
CA LEU A 260 21.84 -5.75 -10.73
C LEU A 260 20.62 -5.85 -9.79
N ALA A 261 20.61 -6.84 -8.89
CA ALA A 261 19.57 -6.99 -7.86
C ALA A 261 19.44 -5.74 -6.99
N ALA A 262 20.55 -5.15 -6.54
CA ALA A 262 20.54 -3.91 -5.77
C ALA A 262 20.01 -2.72 -6.57
N LYS A 263 20.44 -2.57 -7.83
CA LYS A 263 19.95 -1.50 -8.74
C LYS A 263 18.45 -1.58 -9.01
N LEU A 264 17.92 -2.80 -9.12
CA LEU A 264 16.50 -3.07 -9.32
C LEU A 264 15.71 -3.07 -8.00
N GLY A 265 16.39 -2.89 -6.86
CA GLY A 265 15.79 -2.93 -5.54
C GLY A 265 15.08 -4.26 -5.24
N VAL A 266 15.71 -5.38 -5.66
CA VAL A 266 15.16 -6.71 -5.47
C VAL A 266 15.13 -7.06 -3.99
N GLY A 267 13.93 -7.39 -3.52
CA GLY A 267 13.68 -7.93 -2.21
C GLY A 267 13.07 -9.33 -2.30
N PHE A 268 12.68 -9.86 -1.15
CA PHE A 268 11.97 -11.12 -1.06
C PHE A 268 10.70 -10.94 -0.23
N CYS A 269 9.58 -11.31 -0.78
CA CYS A 269 8.34 -11.57 -0.06
C CYS A 269 7.70 -12.82 -0.64
N ILE A 270 7.02 -13.59 0.18
CA ILE A 270 6.27 -14.76 -0.25
C ILE A 270 5.01 -14.90 0.59
N THR A 271 3.90 -15.13 -0.10
CA THR A 271 2.58 -15.42 0.49
C THR A 271 1.92 -16.55 -0.29
N GLN A 272 1.01 -17.27 0.35
CA GLN A 272 0.19 -18.28 -0.31
C GLN A 272 -1.28 -17.99 -0.08
N SER A 273 -2.02 -17.80 -1.17
CA SER A 273 -3.45 -17.51 -1.12
C SER A 273 -4.26 -18.69 -0.57
N ALA A 274 -5.48 -18.43 -0.12
CA ALA A 274 -6.43 -19.47 0.28
C ALA A 274 -6.76 -20.49 -0.85
N LYS A 275 -6.51 -20.10 -2.12
CA LYS A 275 -6.67 -20.97 -3.29
C LYS A 275 -5.41 -21.78 -3.63
N GLY A 276 -4.32 -21.62 -2.87
CA GLY A 276 -3.08 -22.37 -3.04
C GLY A 276 -2.05 -21.70 -3.95
N ASN A 277 -2.39 -20.64 -4.69
CA ASN A 277 -1.40 -19.92 -5.49
C ASN A 277 -0.37 -19.24 -4.61
N VAL A 278 0.90 -19.36 -4.97
CA VAL A 278 2.00 -18.70 -4.28
C VAL A 278 2.38 -17.44 -5.05
N MET A 279 2.41 -16.31 -4.36
CA MET A 279 2.96 -15.07 -4.87
C MET A 279 4.30 -14.80 -4.22
N PHE A 280 5.31 -14.46 -5.02
CA PHE A 280 6.62 -14.08 -4.52
C PHE A 280 7.25 -12.99 -5.38
N GLY A 281 8.04 -12.14 -4.75
CA GLY A 281 8.69 -10.97 -5.37
C GLY A 281 9.52 -10.24 -4.33
N ALA A 282 9.82 -8.99 -4.51
CA ALA A 282 9.52 -8.11 -5.61
C ALA A 282 10.72 -7.18 -5.92
N SER A 283 10.61 -6.38 -6.99
CA SER A 283 11.54 -5.28 -7.27
C SER A 283 10.99 -3.91 -6.80
N ARG A 284 11.85 -2.86 -6.88
CA ARG A 284 11.53 -1.46 -6.54
C ARG A 284 12.30 -0.50 -7.43
N GLU A 285 11.71 -0.17 -8.56
CA GLU A 285 12.37 0.57 -9.63
C GLU A 285 11.70 1.93 -9.86
N PHE A 286 12.49 2.97 -10.08
CA PHE A 286 11.97 4.24 -10.58
C PHE A 286 12.05 4.26 -12.11
N ALA A 287 11.06 3.65 -12.76
CA ALA A 287 10.95 3.50 -14.21
C ALA A 287 9.86 4.39 -14.84
N GLY A 288 9.49 5.50 -14.18
CA GLY A 288 8.36 6.32 -14.60
C GLY A 288 7.05 5.52 -14.55
N TYR A 289 6.20 5.75 -15.55
CA TYR A 289 4.91 5.04 -15.65
C TYR A 289 5.00 3.73 -16.44
N GLU A 290 6.20 3.27 -16.78
CA GLU A 290 6.38 1.96 -17.40
C GLU A 290 5.99 0.86 -16.42
N ASN A 291 4.99 0.07 -16.79
CA ASN A 291 4.40 -0.98 -15.95
C ASN A 291 4.48 -2.35 -16.63
N THR A 292 5.63 -2.67 -17.20
CA THR A 292 5.90 -3.97 -17.83
C THR A 292 6.92 -4.77 -17.02
N ASN A 293 6.81 -6.09 -17.09
CA ASN A 293 7.83 -6.98 -16.54
C ASN A 293 9.07 -6.99 -17.45
N THR A 294 10.24 -7.00 -16.83
CA THR A 294 11.53 -7.08 -17.55
C THR A 294 12.18 -8.43 -17.29
N PRO A 295 12.83 -9.06 -18.32
CA PRO A 295 13.51 -10.34 -18.14
C PRO A 295 14.56 -10.32 -17.02
N ASP A 296 15.31 -9.23 -16.92
CA ASP A 296 16.35 -9.06 -15.89
C ASP A 296 15.75 -8.94 -14.49
N GLY A 297 14.69 -8.13 -14.34
CA GLY A 297 13.97 -8.00 -13.06
C GLY A 297 13.39 -9.35 -12.59
N LEU A 298 12.75 -10.07 -13.49
CA LEU A 298 12.20 -11.38 -13.18
C LEU A 298 13.30 -12.39 -12.82
N ARG A 299 14.42 -12.42 -13.56
CA ARG A 299 15.55 -13.31 -13.28
C ARG A 299 16.13 -13.07 -11.87
N GLU A 300 16.39 -11.80 -11.53
CA GLU A 300 16.95 -11.44 -10.23
C GLU A 300 15.98 -11.78 -9.08
N ILE A 301 14.68 -11.53 -9.25
CA ILE A 301 13.65 -11.90 -8.27
C ILE A 301 13.62 -13.41 -8.05
N LEU A 302 13.60 -14.20 -9.13
CA LEU A 302 13.56 -15.65 -9.03
C LEU A 302 14.84 -16.21 -8.39
N SER A 303 16.00 -15.71 -8.78
CA SER A 303 17.29 -16.09 -8.23
C SER A 303 17.35 -15.86 -6.72
N ASN A 304 16.93 -14.67 -6.29
CA ASN A 304 16.87 -14.32 -4.86
C ASN A 304 15.86 -15.18 -4.09
N ALA A 305 14.68 -15.41 -4.65
CA ALA A 305 13.64 -16.22 -4.02
C ALA A 305 14.09 -17.69 -3.83
N VAL A 306 14.70 -18.30 -4.84
CA VAL A 306 15.24 -19.66 -4.77
C VAL A 306 16.40 -19.76 -3.79
N ARG A 307 17.23 -18.73 -3.67
CA ARG A 307 18.34 -18.68 -2.70
C ARG A 307 17.82 -18.70 -1.26
N LEU A 308 16.76 -17.94 -0.97
CA LEU A 308 16.19 -17.83 0.38
C LEU A 308 15.25 -18.99 0.71
N MET A 309 14.56 -19.53 -0.28
CA MET A 309 13.61 -20.63 -0.13
C MET A 309 13.70 -21.60 -1.33
N PRO A 310 14.61 -22.58 -1.31
CA PRO A 310 14.92 -23.45 -2.45
C PRO A 310 13.72 -24.21 -3.03
N GLY A 311 12.70 -24.51 -2.23
CA GLY A 311 11.46 -25.17 -2.67
C GLY A 311 10.67 -24.42 -3.76
N ILE A 312 10.90 -23.11 -3.92
CA ILE A 312 10.27 -22.30 -4.97
C ILE A 312 10.65 -22.80 -6.37
N ARG A 313 11.82 -23.44 -6.51
CA ARG A 313 12.29 -23.98 -7.80
C ARG A 313 11.31 -24.99 -8.43
N SER A 314 10.51 -25.69 -7.63
CA SER A 314 9.56 -26.68 -8.10
C SER A 314 8.19 -26.14 -8.51
N LEU A 315 7.96 -24.82 -8.34
CA LEU A 315 6.69 -24.20 -8.68
C LEU A 315 6.60 -23.90 -10.18
N ASN A 316 5.47 -24.22 -10.81
CA ASN A 316 5.15 -23.76 -12.14
C ASN A 316 4.58 -22.34 -12.07
N ILE A 317 5.16 -21.44 -12.86
CA ILE A 317 4.70 -20.04 -12.91
C ILE A 317 3.57 -19.93 -13.94
N ILE A 318 2.43 -19.42 -13.49
CA ILE A 318 1.27 -19.17 -14.34
C ILE A 318 1.14 -17.72 -14.78
N ARG A 319 1.75 -16.80 -14.02
CA ARG A 319 1.66 -15.36 -14.31
C ARG A 319 2.83 -14.60 -13.70
N THR A 320 3.24 -13.55 -14.38
CA THR A 320 4.02 -12.46 -13.80
C THR A 320 3.15 -11.21 -13.71
N MET A 321 3.43 -10.34 -12.76
CA MET A 321 2.69 -9.10 -12.57
C MET A 321 3.64 -7.95 -12.30
N SER A 322 3.21 -6.73 -12.64
CA SER A 322 3.88 -5.49 -12.27
C SER A 322 2.87 -4.46 -11.81
N GLY A 323 3.31 -3.53 -10.97
CA GLY A 323 2.47 -2.47 -10.44
C GLY A 323 3.27 -1.24 -10.05
N LEU A 324 2.61 -0.08 -10.05
CA LEU A 324 3.21 1.20 -9.74
C LEU A 324 2.81 1.66 -8.34
N ARG A 325 3.74 1.52 -7.37
CA ARG A 325 3.54 2.04 -6.02
C ARG A 325 3.61 3.57 -6.03
N PRO A 326 2.69 4.27 -5.37
CA PRO A 326 2.74 5.72 -5.22
C PRO A 326 3.74 6.12 -4.13
N TYR A 327 5.00 6.25 -4.50
CA TYR A 327 6.09 6.61 -3.58
C TYR A 327 6.05 8.10 -3.24
N SER A 328 6.09 8.43 -1.95
CA SER A 328 6.29 9.78 -1.42
C SER A 328 7.72 9.95 -0.87
N PRO A 329 8.33 11.14 -0.92
CA PRO A 329 9.73 11.34 -0.55
C PRO A 329 10.09 10.92 0.88
N ASP A 330 9.17 11.12 1.83
CA ASP A 330 9.33 10.75 3.23
C ASP A 330 8.69 9.39 3.58
N SER A 331 8.26 8.65 2.57
CA SER A 331 7.58 7.35 2.71
C SER A 331 6.32 7.36 3.58
N LYS A 332 5.69 8.53 3.75
CA LYS A 332 4.42 8.70 4.47
C LYS A 332 3.33 9.13 3.49
N PRO A 333 2.09 8.65 3.62
CA PRO A 333 1.00 9.10 2.76
C PRO A 333 0.69 10.60 2.96
N LEU A 334 0.10 11.21 1.94
CA LEU A 334 -0.42 12.57 1.96
C LEU A 334 -1.94 12.47 2.16
N ILE A 335 -2.43 12.86 3.34
CA ILE A 335 -3.85 12.76 3.70
C ILE A 335 -4.29 14.10 4.31
N GLY A 336 -5.16 14.84 3.62
CA GLY A 336 -5.67 16.13 4.11
C GLY A 336 -6.01 17.12 2.99
N PHE A 337 -6.57 18.24 3.40
CA PHE A 337 -6.86 19.35 2.49
C PHE A 337 -5.59 20.06 2.03
N VAL A 338 -5.57 20.43 0.75
CA VAL A 338 -4.54 21.28 0.17
C VAL A 338 -4.87 22.74 0.48
N ARG A 339 -3.96 23.43 1.18
CA ARG A 339 -4.16 24.81 1.63
C ARG A 339 -4.42 25.77 0.47
N ASP A 340 -3.64 25.61 -0.60
CA ASP A 340 -3.62 26.55 -1.72
C ASP A 340 -4.77 26.32 -2.74
N VAL A 341 -5.53 25.22 -2.58
CA VAL A 341 -6.66 24.87 -3.43
C VAL A 341 -7.83 24.41 -2.54
N PRO A 342 -8.63 25.36 -1.99
CA PRO A 342 -9.81 25.01 -1.20
C PRO A 342 -10.75 24.05 -1.95
N GLY A 343 -11.30 23.08 -1.24
CA GLY A 343 -12.13 22.02 -1.81
C GLY A 343 -11.37 20.80 -2.33
N LEU A 344 -10.02 20.86 -2.39
CA LEU A 344 -9.18 19.74 -2.78
C LEU A 344 -8.65 18.98 -1.56
N PHE A 345 -8.86 17.67 -1.54
CA PHE A 345 -8.35 16.74 -0.53
C PHE A 345 -7.42 15.70 -1.17
N LEU A 346 -6.25 15.47 -0.61
CA LEU A 346 -5.33 14.41 -1.04
C LEU A 346 -5.48 13.17 -0.15
N ALA A 347 -5.45 11.98 -0.75
CA ALA A 347 -5.33 10.70 -0.07
C ALA A 347 -4.51 9.73 -0.94
N ALA A 348 -3.20 9.95 -1.00
CA ALA A 348 -2.31 9.20 -1.88
C ALA A 348 -0.89 9.09 -1.29
N GLY A 349 0.03 8.45 -1.99
CA GLY A 349 1.42 8.33 -1.53
C GLY A 349 1.64 7.22 -0.50
N HIS A 350 0.76 6.23 -0.44
CA HIS A 350 0.83 5.11 0.53
C HIS A 350 1.92 4.08 0.21
N GLU A 351 2.64 4.26 -0.87
CA GLU A 351 3.71 3.38 -1.35
C GLU A 351 3.23 1.91 -1.45
N GLY A 352 3.91 0.95 -0.82
CA GLY A 352 3.51 -0.46 -0.73
C GLY A 352 2.54 -0.76 0.41
N ASP A 353 2.13 0.25 1.20
CA ASP A 353 1.35 0.06 2.43
C ASP A 353 -0.15 0.37 2.28
N GLY A 354 -0.61 0.69 1.06
CA GLY A 354 -1.98 1.16 0.83
C GLY A 354 -3.06 0.19 1.32
N VAL A 355 -2.88 -1.11 1.12
CA VAL A 355 -3.81 -2.14 1.63
C VAL A 355 -3.81 -2.11 3.15
N SER A 356 -2.64 -2.20 3.78
CA SER A 356 -2.52 -2.17 5.24
C SER A 356 -3.17 -0.94 5.89
N LEU A 357 -3.12 0.22 5.23
CA LEU A 357 -3.54 1.51 5.79
C LEU A 357 -4.94 1.95 5.38
N ALA A 358 -5.61 1.23 4.48
CA ALA A 358 -6.88 1.66 3.89
C ALA A 358 -8.00 1.93 4.92
N PRO A 359 -8.26 1.07 5.93
CA PRO A 359 -9.30 1.34 6.93
C PRO A 359 -9.07 2.65 7.69
N ALA A 360 -7.86 2.85 8.23
CA ALA A 360 -7.54 4.07 8.97
C ALA A 360 -7.50 5.31 8.07
N THR A 361 -7.05 5.17 6.81
CA THR A 361 -7.09 6.26 5.82
C THR A 361 -8.52 6.67 5.48
N GLY A 362 -9.41 5.69 5.26
CA GLY A 362 -10.83 5.95 5.01
C GLY A 362 -11.50 6.70 6.16
N LYS A 363 -11.26 6.24 7.40
CA LYS A 363 -11.73 6.91 8.61
C LYS A 363 -11.17 8.32 8.74
N MET A 364 -9.84 8.47 8.64
CA MET A 364 -9.15 9.77 8.75
C MET A 364 -9.67 10.78 7.73
N ALA A 365 -9.78 10.37 6.46
CA ALA A 365 -10.28 11.25 5.41
C ALA A 365 -11.72 11.69 5.68
N ALA A 366 -12.60 10.77 6.06
CA ALA A 366 -13.97 11.10 6.38
C ALA A 366 -14.07 12.04 7.61
N ASP A 367 -13.29 11.81 8.66
CA ASP A 367 -13.22 12.67 9.85
C ASP A 367 -12.78 14.09 9.47
N LEU A 368 -11.68 14.22 8.72
CA LEU A 368 -11.13 15.52 8.32
C LEU A 368 -12.07 16.29 7.39
N ILE A 369 -12.73 15.61 6.45
CA ILE A 369 -13.69 16.23 5.53
C ILE A 369 -14.95 16.71 6.26
N LEU A 370 -15.43 15.95 7.24
CA LEU A 370 -16.69 16.23 7.92
C LEU A 370 -16.55 17.16 9.13
N GLN A 371 -15.44 17.05 9.85
CA GLN A 371 -15.27 17.67 11.18
C GLN A 371 -14.02 18.53 11.28
N GLY A 372 -13.12 18.50 10.29
CA GLY A 372 -11.82 19.16 10.32
C GLY A 372 -10.80 18.56 11.31
N LYS A 373 -11.16 17.49 12.02
CA LYS A 373 -10.32 16.79 13.00
C LYS A 373 -10.59 15.30 13.00
N THR A 374 -9.65 14.50 13.50
CA THR A 374 -9.74 13.05 13.63
C THR A 374 -9.07 12.56 14.90
N ASP A 375 -9.50 11.42 15.41
CA ASP A 375 -8.87 10.68 16.51
C ASP A 375 -7.87 9.61 16.02
N VAL A 376 -7.69 9.47 14.70
CA VAL A 376 -6.68 8.57 14.14
C VAL A 376 -5.29 9.08 14.56
N PRO A 377 -4.45 8.21 15.16
CA PRO A 377 -3.15 8.62 15.69
C PRO A 377 -2.26 9.29 14.64
N ALA A 378 -1.51 10.31 15.08
CA ALA A 378 -0.49 10.98 14.27
C ALA A 378 -0.98 11.63 12.97
N ALA A 379 -2.27 11.93 12.84
CA ALA A 379 -2.87 12.47 11.61
C ALA A 379 -2.16 13.73 11.08
N ALA A 380 -1.65 14.59 11.96
CA ALA A 380 -0.94 15.81 11.57
C ALA A 380 0.32 15.53 10.73
N SER A 381 0.99 14.40 10.97
CA SER A 381 2.20 13.99 10.23
C SER A 381 1.92 13.60 8.78
N PHE A 382 0.67 13.34 8.44
CA PHE A 382 0.24 12.97 7.08
C PHE A 382 -0.33 14.14 6.28
N ASN A 383 -0.39 15.34 6.89
CA ASN A 383 -0.90 16.53 6.21
C ASN A 383 -0.07 16.82 4.94
N PRO A 384 -0.72 16.96 3.76
CA PRO A 384 0.00 17.18 2.50
C PRO A 384 0.77 18.50 2.45
N ASN A 385 0.36 19.51 3.23
CA ASN A 385 1.00 20.82 3.28
C ASN A 385 2.36 20.82 4.01
N ARG A 386 2.85 19.66 4.45
CA ARG A 386 4.25 19.46 4.85
C ARG A 386 5.22 19.54 3.68
N PHE A 387 4.70 19.46 2.45
CA PHE A 387 5.44 19.74 1.22
C PHE A 387 4.97 21.03 0.57
N PRO A 388 5.85 21.78 -0.13
CA PRO A 388 5.42 22.86 -0.99
C PRO A 388 4.75 22.28 -2.23
N LEU A 389 3.41 22.42 -2.33
CA LEU A 389 2.63 21.84 -3.43
C LEU A 389 2.42 22.83 -4.58
N THR A 390 2.68 24.11 -4.39
CA THR A 390 2.64 25.17 -5.41
C THR A 390 4.05 25.72 -5.66
N GLY A 391 4.35 26.12 -6.90
CA GLY A 391 5.67 26.64 -7.30
C GLY A 391 6.39 25.74 -8.30
N LYS A 392 7.46 26.25 -8.92
CA LYS A 392 8.29 25.44 -9.83
C LYS A 392 8.91 24.28 -9.05
N ALA A 393 8.88 23.09 -9.67
CA ALA A 393 9.67 21.96 -9.19
C ALA A 393 11.13 22.42 -9.03
N ALA A 394 11.71 22.15 -7.85
CA ALA A 394 13.12 22.41 -7.60
C ALA A 394 14.00 21.46 -8.41
#